data_d490a78e16066da0766c08e5b175f73a
#
_entry.id   d490a78e16066da0766c08e5b175f73a
#
_cell.length_a   1.000
_cell.length_b   1.000
_cell.length_c   1.000
_cell.angle_alpha   90.00
_cell.angle_beta   90.00
_cell.angle_gamma   90.00
#
_symmetry.space_group_name_H-M   'P 1'
#
loop_
_entity.id
_entity.type
_entity.pdbx_description
1 polymer ?
#
loop_
_entity_poly.entity_id
_entity_poly.type
_entity_poly.pdbx_seq_one_letter_code
_entity_poly.pdbx_strand_id
1 'polypeptide(L)'
;MNVLLLGPQGSGKGTQAKRIEAEYGIPHIATGEMLRNAIEQGTELGQSVRSIVESGGLVPDDLMIELIRERLDEADTAEGFILDGFPRTSAQADALDAMLSEIGRELSIVFEFQLSDEVATERLRRRAELENRSDDTAEAIARRLALYHEETEPLVEHYRLHGNLVGIHADHTENEVFAELQEALDQVAARS
;
A
#
# COMPACT_ATOMS: atom_id res chain seq x y z
N MET A 1 -16.58 1.54 1.33
CA MET A 1 -15.77 1.04 0.16
C MET A 1 -14.34 0.76 0.64
N ASN A 2 -13.82 -0.47 0.44
CA ASN A 2 -12.51 -0.91 0.92
C ASN A 2 -11.57 -1.11 -0.28
N VAL A 3 -10.53 -0.29 -0.37
CA VAL A 3 -9.61 -0.23 -1.50
C VAL A 3 -8.24 -0.75 -1.09
N LEU A 4 -7.64 -1.60 -1.91
CA LEU A 4 -6.26 -2.05 -1.76
C LEU A 4 -5.41 -1.57 -2.93
N LEU A 5 -4.22 -1.03 -2.64
CA LEU A 5 -3.25 -0.60 -3.63
C LEU A 5 -2.03 -1.52 -3.61
N LEU A 6 -1.85 -2.29 -4.68
CA LEU A 6 -0.67 -3.12 -4.94
C LEU A 6 0.24 -2.47 -5.98
N GLY A 7 1.53 -2.76 -5.92
CA GLY A 7 2.51 -2.28 -6.89
C GLY A 7 3.84 -1.93 -6.25
N PRO A 8 4.91 -1.78 -7.03
CA PRO A 8 6.25 -1.49 -6.52
C PRO A 8 6.30 -0.12 -5.82
N GLN A 9 7.26 0.05 -4.95
CA GLN A 9 7.58 1.36 -4.39
C GLN A 9 7.98 2.30 -5.54
N GLY A 10 7.58 3.57 -5.44
CA GLY A 10 7.79 4.54 -6.53
C GLY A 10 6.70 4.54 -7.61
N SER A 11 5.70 3.64 -7.56
CA SER A 11 4.61 3.62 -8.55
C SER A 11 3.55 4.71 -8.37
N GLY A 12 3.64 5.54 -7.31
CA GLY A 12 2.72 6.65 -7.10
C GLY A 12 1.47 6.31 -6.27
N LYS A 13 1.38 5.12 -5.69
CA LYS A 13 0.25 4.71 -4.82
C LYS A 13 -0.13 5.76 -3.79
N GLY A 14 0.82 6.22 -2.98
CA GLY A 14 0.56 7.20 -1.93
C GLY A 14 0.03 8.55 -2.45
N THR A 15 0.49 9.01 -3.61
CA THR A 15 -0.04 10.21 -4.27
C THR A 15 -1.49 10.01 -4.68
N GLN A 16 -1.79 8.87 -5.29
CA GLN A 16 -3.14 8.56 -5.74
C GLN A 16 -4.09 8.25 -4.57
N ALA A 17 -3.59 7.58 -3.52
CA ALA A 17 -4.36 7.32 -2.30
C ALA A 17 -4.87 8.61 -1.65
N LYS A 18 -4.03 9.65 -1.55
CA LYS A 18 -4.43 10.96 -1.03
C LYS A 18 -5.51 11.63 -1.88
N ARG A 19 -5.50 11.42 -3.19
CA ARG A 19 -6.54 11.93 -4.09
C ARG A 19 -7.85 11.16 -3.93
N ILE A 20 -7.77 9.84 -3.79
CA ILE A 20 -8.95 9.00 -3.51
C ILE A 20 -9.55 9.37 -2.15
N GLU A 21 -8.73 9.54 -1.11
CA GLU A 21 -9.17 9.99 0.22
C GLU A 21 -9.92 11.31 0.14
N ALA A 22 -9.38 12.29 -0.59
CA ALA A 22 -9.99 13.61 -0.75
C ALA A 22 -11.33 13.57 -1.52
N GLU A 23 -11.46 12.70 -2.53
CA GLU A 23 -12.63 12.61 -3.39
C GLU A 23 -13.74 11.74 -2.78
N TYR A 24 -13.37 10.60 -2.15
CA TYR A 24 -14.33 9.60 -1.67
C TYR A 24 -14.53 9.62 -0.15
N GLY A 25 -13.75 10.40 0.60
CA GLY A 25 -13.91 10.57 2.05
C GLY A 25 -13.56 9.32 2.88
N ILE A 26 -12.77 8.39 2.35
CA ILE A 26 -12.31 7.20 3.04
C ILE A 26 -10.82 7.35 3.43
N PRO A 27 -10.40 6.97 4.67
CA PRO A 27 -9.05 7.23 5.15
C PRO A 27 -7.98 6.43 4.40
N HIS A 28 -6.83 7.08 4.15
CA HIS A 28 -5.64 6.46 3.62
C HIS A 28 -4.79 5.84 4.74
N ILE A 29 -4.65 4.53 4.75
CA ILE A 29 -3.82 3.76 5.69
C ILE A 29 -2.51 3.43 4.99
N ALA A 30 -1.50 4.28 5.19
CA ALA A 30 -0.17 4.15 4.62
C ALA A 30 0.79 3.50 5.64
N THR A 31 1.00 2.19 5.57
CA THR A 31 1.82 1.46 6.55
C THR A 31 3.25 1.96 6.64
N GLY A 32 3.85 2.34 5.51
CA GLY A 32 5.18 2.93 5.50
C GLY A 32 5.26 4.27 6.24
N GLU A 33 4.21 5.08 6.21
CA GLU A 33 4.13 6.33 6.97
C GLU A 33 3.92 6.06 8.46
N MET A 34 3.04 5.12 8.81
CA MET A 34 2.82 4.69 10.20
C MET A 34 4.11 4.22 10.87
N LEU A 35 4.90 3.37 10.18
CA LEU A 35 6.19 2.89 10.69
C LEU A 35 7.21 4.02 10.84
N ARG A 36 7.32 4.94 9.88
CA ARG A 36 8.22 6.09 9.98
C ARG A 36 7.84 7.01 11.14
N ASN A 37 6.55 7.29 11.29
CA ASN A 37 6.07 8.11 12.42
C ASN A 37 6.40 7.45 13.77
N ALA A 38 6.21 6.13 13.89
CA ALA A 38 6.61 5.37 15.08
C ALA A 38 8.12 5.47 15.36
N ILE A 39 8.96 5.41 14.31
CA ILE A 39 10.42 5.56 14.40
C ILE A 39 10.81 6.98 14.86
N GLU A 40 10.20 8.01 14.29
CA GLU A 40 10.46 9.42 14.63
C GLU A 40 10.04 9.74 16.07
N GLN A 41 8.89 9.23 16.50
CA GLN A 41 8.39 9.37 17.86
C GLN A 41 9.15 8.51 18.88
N GLY A 42 9.99 7.58 18.44
CA GLY A 42 10.76 6.70 19.30
C GLY A 42 9.93 5.72 20.11
N THR A 43 8.76 5.32 19.60
CA THR A 43 7.92 4.30 20.25
C THR A 43 8.64 2.95 20.31
N GLU A 44 8.16 2.03 21.14
CA GLU A 44 8.74 0.67 21.26
C GLU A 44 8.70 -0.05 19.90
N LEU A 45 7.59 0.02 19.18
CA LEU A 45 7.47 -0.48 17.80
C LEU A 45 8.51 0.19 16.90
N GLY A 46 8.59 1.53 16.89
CA GLY A 46 9.52 2.28 16.05
C GLY A 46 10.98 1.91 16.31
N GLN A 47 11.37 1.72 17.57
CA GLN A 47 12.72 1.27 17.93
C GLN A 47 13.02 -0.14 17.42
N SER A 48 12.06 -1.06 17.51
CA SER A 48 12.23 -2.46 17.10
C SER A 48 12.35 -2.64 15.58
N VAL A 49 11.67 -1.80 14.79
CA VAL A 49 11.61 -1.94 13.32
C VAL A 49 12.55 -1.00 12.55
N ARG A 50 13.20 -0.03 13.23
CA ARG A 50 14.03 1.00 12.58
C ARG A 50 15.04 0.43 11.58
N SER A 51 15.87 -0.52 12.01
CA SER A 51 16.92 -1.09 11.15
C SER A 51 16.36 -1.84 9.94
N ILE A 52 15.19 -2.45 10.09
CA ILE A 52 14.51 -3.17 9.01
C ILE A 52 13.98 -2.17 7.96
N VAL A 53 13.29 -1.13 8.41
CA VAL A 53 12.73 -0.09 7.54
C VAL A 53 13.81 0.68 6.79
N GLU A 54 14.89 1.11 7.49
CA GLU A 54 16.01 1.84 6.91
C GLU A 54 16.79 1.00 5.89
N SER A 55 16.91 -0.32 6.10
CA SER A 55 17.54 -1.22 5.12
C SER A 55 16.62 -1.65 3.97
N GLY A 56 15.38 -1.20 3.94
CA GLY A 56 14.38 -1.57 2.92
C GLY A 56 13.82 -2.99 3.06
N GLY A 57 13.96 -3.60 4.24
CA GLY A 57 13.42 -4.92 4.56
C GLY A 57 11.91 -4.92 4.83
N LEU A 58 11.34 -6.13 4.96
CA LEU A 58 9.96 -6.33 5.42
C LEU A 58 9.94 -6.47 6.94
N VAL A 59 9.05 -5.72 7.57
CA VAL A 59 8.72 -5.89 8.99
C VAL A 59 8.02 -7.24 9.18
N PRO A 60 8.28 -8.00 10.26
CA PRO A 60 7.63 -9.28 10.51
C PRO A 60 6.12 -9.24 10.36
N ASP A 61 5.55 -10.33 9.80
CA ASP A 61 4.13 -10.39 9.44
C ASP A 61 3.21 -10.21 10.64
N ASP A 62 3.54 -10.81 11.78
CA ASP A 62 2.78 -10.73 13.02
C ASP A 62 2.64 -9.27 13.52
N LEU A 63 3.72 -8.51 13.48
CA LEU A 63 3.70 -7.09 13.85
C LEU A 63 2.87 -6.25 12.88
N MET A 64 2.98 -6.53 11.57
CA MET A 64 2.20 -5.80 10.57
C MET A 64 0.72 -6.13 10.64
N ILE A 65 0.37 -7.40 10.88
CA ILE A 65 -1.01 -7.85 11.03
C ILE A 65 -1.66 -7.20 12.27
N GLU A 66 -0.94 -7.16 13.39
CA GLU A 66 -1.42 -6.49 14.61
C GLU A 66 -1.64 -5.00 14.39
N LEU A 67 -0.65 -4.31 13.79
CA LEU A 67 -0.74 -2.88 13.47
C LEU A 67 -1.95 -2.55 12.58
N ILE A 68 -2.22 -3.38 11.57
CA ILE A 68 -3.37 -3.17 10.67
C ILE A 68 -4.68 -3.51 11.37
N ARG A 69 -4.74 -4.54 12.20
CA ARG A 69 -5.93 -4.89 12.98
C ARG A 69 -6.34 -3.71 13.87
N GLU A 70 -5.39 -3.16 14.65
CA GLU A 70 -5.65 -1.99 15.50
C GLU A 70 -6.15 -0.80 14.67
N ARG A 71 -5.54 -0.53 13.52
CA ARG A 71 -5.92 0.60 12.67
C ARG A 71 -7.32 0.43 12.04
N LEU A 72 -7.70 -0.79 11.66
CA LEU A 72 -9.02 -1.08 11.10
C LEU A 72 -10.15 -1.04 12.14
N ASP A 73 -9.82 -1.14 13.43
CA ASP A 73 -10.77 -0.99 14.54
C ASP A 73 -11.09 0.48 14.87
N GLU A 74 -10.37 1.45 14.28
CA GLU A 74 -10.65 2.86 14.49
C GLU A 74 -11.94 3.30 13.78
N ALA A 75 -12.69 4.21 14.40
CA ALA A 75 -14.02 4.60 13.94
C ALA A 75 -14.08 5.23 12.55
N ASP A 76 -13.00 5.87 12.11
CA ASP A 76 -12.92 6.52 10.80
C ASP A 76 -12.88 5.54 9.63
N THR A 77 -12.53 4.26 9.88
CA THR A 77 -12.49 3.20 8.87
C THR A 77 -13.83 2.51 8.64
N ALA A 78 -14.85 2.84 9.44
CA ALA A 78 -16.15 2.14 9.40
C ALA A 78 -16.82 2.17 8.01
N GLU A 79 -16.76 3.32 7.32
CA GLU A 79 -17.38 3.50 5.99
C GLU A 79 -16.47 3.06 4.83
N GLY A 80 -15.21 2.74 5.10
CA GLY A 80 -14.23 2.31 4.12
C GLY A 80 -12.82 2.73 4.46
N PHE A 81 -11.87 2.31 3.62
CA PHE A 81 -10.45 2.62 3.77
C PHE A 81 -9.69 2.41 2.46
N ILE A 82 -8.48 2.96 2.40
CA ILE A 82 -7.49 2.69 1.37
C ILE A 82 -6.26 2.10 2.05
N LEU A 83 -5.89 0.85 1.75
CA LEU A 83 -4.65 0.23 2.20
C LEU A 83 -3.53 0.46 1.21
N ASP A 84 -2.40 1.02 1.69
CA ASP A 84 -1.17 1.22 0.93
C ASP A 84 0.03 0.65 1.69
N GLY A 85 0.70 -0.33 1.07
CA GLY A 85 1.88 -0.97 1.62
C GLY A 85 1.62 -2.17 2.53
N PHE A 86 0.40 -2.64 2.63
CA PHE A 86 -0.04 -3.90 3.22
C PHE A 86 -1.27 -4.42 2.45
N PRO A 87 -1.37 -5.75 2.18
CA PRO A 87 -0.40 -6.80 2.48
C PRO A 87 0.81 -6.76 1.53
N ARG A 88 1.94 -7.36 1.97
CA ARG A 88 3.14 -7.55 1.16
C ARG A 88 3.56 -9.01 1.04
N THR A 89 3.00 -9.89 1.86
CA THR A 89 3.25 -11.34 1.83
C THR A 89 1.93 -12.10 1.78
N SER A 90 1.96 -13.36 1.35
CA SER A 90 0.76 -14.21 1.32
C SER A 90 0.15 -14.38 2.73
N ALA A 91 0.98 -14.52 3.76
CA ALA A 91 0.49 -14.62 5.14
C ALA A 91 -0.28 -13.36 5.59
N GLN A 92 0.20 -12.18 5.19
CA GLN A 92 -0.50 -10.92 5.43
C GLN A 92 -1.81 -10.82 4.64
N ALA A 93 -1.85 -11.31 3.39
CA ALA A 93 -3.06 -11.31 2.58
C ALA A 93 -4.14 -12.22 3.17
N ASP A 94 -3.78 -13.44 3.56
CA ASP A 94 -4.69 -14.37 4.22
C ASP A 94 -5.23 -13.79 5.54
N ALA A 95 -4.36 -13.12 6.32
CA ALA A 95 -4.77 -12.47 7.57
C ALA A 95 -5.72 -11.28 7.31
N LEU A 96 -5.49 -10.47 6.27
CA LEU A 96 -6.39 -9.37 5.89
C LEU A 96 -7.77 -9.90 5.51
N ASP A 97 -7.82 -10.92 4.66
CA ASP A 97 -9.07 -11.52 4.21
C ASP A 97 -9.87 -12.09 5.40
N ALA A 98 -9.18 -12.75 6.36
CA ALA A 98 -9.78 -13.23 7.58
C ALA A 98 -10.32 -12.09 8.47
N MET A 99 -9.52 -11.04 8.71
CA MET A 99 -9.94 -9.86 9.50
C MET A 99 -11.18 -9.19 8.92
N LEU A 100 -11.21 -9.00 7.60
CA LEU A 100 -12.36 -8.37 6.94
C LEU A 100 -13.60 -9.26 7.01
N SER A 101 -13.45 -10.57 6.83
CA SER A 101 -14.54 -11.53 6.96
C SER A 101 -15.13 -11.57 8.36
N GLU A 102 -14.29 -11.50 9.43
CA GLU A 102 -14.73 -11.46 10.83
C GLU A 102 -15.67 -10.29 11.13
N ILE A 103 -15.49 -9.16 10.45
CA ILE A 103 -16.33 -7.96 10.59
C ILE A 103 -17.38 -7.80 9.49
N GLY A 104 -17.58 -8.86 8.68
CA GLY A 104 -18.58 -8.86 7.59
C GLY A 104 -18.25 -7.92 6.45
N ARG A 105 -16.97 -7.66 6.19
CA ARG A 105 -16.46 -6.78 5.12
C ARG A 105 -15.62 -7.57 4.12
N GLU A 106 -15.41 -6.99 2.96
CA GLU A 106 -14.52 -7.51 1.91
C GLU A 106 -13.82 -6.36 1.19
N LEU A 107 -12.77 -6.68 0.43
CA LEU A 107 -12.17 -5.69 -0.47
C LEU A 107 -13.11 -5.43 -1.65
N SER A 108 -13.51 -4.18 -1.80
CA SER A 108 -14.38 -3.74 -2.89
C SER A 108 -13.64 -3.72 -4.24
N ILE A 109 -12.36 -3.35 -4.20
CA ILE A 109 -11.49 -3.27 -5.38
C ILE A 109 -10.02 -3.33 -4.98
N VAL A 110 -9.21 -3.94 -5.83
CA VAL A 110 -7.74 -4.01 -5.70
C VAL A 110 -7.13 -3.39 -6.96
N PHE A 111 -6.28 -2.41 -6.80
CA PHE A 111 -5.55 -1.78 -7.90
C PHE A 111 -4.12 -2.29 -7.96
N GLU A 112 -3.71 -2.79 -9.12
CA GLU A 112 -2.33 -3.15 -9.45
C GLU A 112 -1.68 -2.00 -10.22
N PHE A 113 -0.78 -1.26 -9.58
CA PHE A 113 0.02 -0.20 -10.21
C PHE A 113 1.18 -0.81 -10.99
N GLN A 114 1.04 -0.90 -12.30
CA GLN A 114 2.03 -1.47 -13.21
C GLN A 114 3.09 -0.44 -13.56
N LEU A 115 4.36 -0.75 -13.24
CA LEU A 115 5.50 0.14 -13.47
C LEU A 115 6.77 -0.68 -13.63
N SER A 116 7.67 -0.27 -14.56
CA SER A 116 8.97 -0.92 -14.68
C SER A 116 9.92 -0.54 -13.53
N ASP A 117 10.86 -1.43 -13.22
CA ASP A 117 11.86 -1.21 -12.17
C ASP A 117 12.75 0.01 -12.44
N GLU A 118 13.04 0.29 -13.70
CA GLU A 118 13.83 1.44 -14.11
C GLU A 118 13.13 2.74 -13.71
N VAL A 119 11.84 2.86 -14.05
CA VAL A 119 11.04 4.07 -13.72
C VAL A 119 10.80 4.15 -12.21
N ALA A 120 10.53 3.03 -11.55
CA ALA A 120 10.39 2.96 -10.09
C ALA A 120 11.67 3.45 -9.39
N THR A 121 12.83 2.95 -9.81
CA THR A 121 14.15 3.34 -9.27
C THR A 121 14.43 4.82 -9.45
N GLU A 122 14.18 5.38 -10.64
CA GLU A 122 14.37 6.81 -10.91
C GLU A 122 13.47 7.67 -10.01
N ARG A 123 12.19 7.32 -9.92
CA ARG A 123 11.23 8.04 -9.05
C ARG A 123 11.63 7.97 -7.57
N LEU A 124 12.12 6.83 -7.09
CA LEU A 124 12.56 6.67 -5.72
C LEU A 124 13.82 7.48 -5.40
N ARG A 125 14.81 7.53 -6.32
CA ARG A 125 16.00 8.39 -6.18
C ARG A 125 15.61 9.86 -6.11
N ARG A 126 14.73 10.30 -7.01
CA ARG A 126 14.22 11.68 -6.99
C ARG A 126 13.47 12.00 -5.68
N ARG A 127 12.69 11.06 -5.16
CA ARG A 127 11.99 11.22 -3.88
C ARG A 127 12.98 11.34 -2.72
N ALA A 128 14.04 10.54 -2.70
CA ALA A 128 15.09 10.62 -1.69
C ALA A 128 15.70 12.02 -1.59
N GLU A 129 15.95 12.65 -2.73
CA GLU A 129 16.50 14.01 -2.81
C GLU A 129 15.49 15.07 -2.35
N LEU A 130 14.22 14.96 -2.77
CA LEU A 130 13.19 15.96 -2.49
C LEU A 130 12.65 15.90 -1.06
N GLU A 131 12.49 14.71 -0.51
CA GLU A 131 11.88 14.46 0.80
C GLU A 131 12.92 14.18 1.90
N ASN A 132 14.22 14.20 1.58
CA ASN A 132 15.32 13.94 2.52
C ASN A 132 15.16 12.57 3.24
N ARG A 133 14.72 11.53 2.51
CA ARG A 133 14.40 10.21 3.07
C ARG A 133 15.63 9.36 3.26
N SER A 134 15.98 9.11 4.52
CA SER A 134 17.11 8.26 4.88
C SER A 134 16.91 6.78 4.53
N ASP A 135 15.67 6.34 4.34
CA ASP A 135 15.28 4.98 3.99
C ASP A 135 15.26 4.71 2.47
N ASP A 136 15.57 5.71 1.62
CA ASP A 136 15.64 5.57 0.15
C ASP A 136 17.10 5.56 -0.36
N THR A 137 18.00 4.83 0.31
CA THR A 137 19.35 4.58 -0.21
C THR A 137 19.31 3.67 -1.45
N ALA A 138 20.35 3.67 -2.27
CA ALA A 138 20.40 2.82 -3.48
C ALA A 138 20.26 1.34 -3.12
N GLU A 139 20.87 0.89 -2.04
CA GLU A 139 20.77 -0.47 -1.53
C GLU A 139 19.36 -0.80 -1.02
N ALA A 140 18.73 0.12 -0.30
CA ALA A 140 17.37 -0.05 0.20
C ALA A 140 16.34 -0.09 -0.95
N ILE A 141 16.53 0.74 -1.97
CA ILE A 141 15.69 0.74 -3.19
C ILE A 141 15.80 -0.62 -3.90
N ALA A 142 17.03 -1.09 -4.16
CA ALA A 142 17.24 -2.38 -4.83
C ALA A 142 16.63 -3.55 -4.02
N ARG A 143 16.79 -3.54 -2.70
CA ARG A 143 16.22 -4.56 -1.82
C ARG A 143 14.69 -4.54 -1.83
N ARG A 144 14.07 -3.36 -1.80
CA ARG A 144 12.60 -3.23 -1.85
C ARG A 144 12.02 -3.74 -3.15
N LEU A 145 12.66 -3.48 -4.30
CA LEU A 145 12.20 -3.99 -5.58
C LEU A 145 12.34 -5.51 -5.65
N ALA A 146 13.46 -6.07 -5.18
CA ALA A 146 13.64 -7.52 -5.11
C ALA A 146 12.57 -8.18 -4.23
N LEU A 147 12.31 -7.66 -3.03
CA LEU A 147 11.27 -8.14 -2.12
C LEU A 147 9.86 -7.97 -2.69
N TYR A 148 9.61 -6.89 -3.46
CA TYR A 148 8.34 -6.73 -4.15
C TYR A 148 8.09 -7.89 -5.13
N HIS A 149 9.06 -8.21 -5.99
CA HIS A 149 8.93 -9.31 -6.96
C HIS A 149 8.82 -10.69 -6.30
N GLU A 150 9.57 -10.91 -5.22
CA GLU A 150 9.59 -12.19 -4.52
C GLU A 150 8.32 -12.43 -3.70
N GLU A 151 7.86 -11.44 -2.94
CA GLU A 151 6.84 -11.61 -1.90
C GLU A 151 5.49 -10.98 -2.26
N THR A 152 5.49 -9.81 -2.93
CA THR A 152 4.28 -9.01 -3.11
C THR A 152 3.64 -9.20 -4.49
N GLU A 153 4.43 -9.30 -5.55
CA GLU A 153 3.90 -9.50 -6.90
C GLU A 153 3.05 -10.78 -7.03
N PRO A 154 3.36 -11.90 -6.35
CA PRO A 154 2.49 -13.07 -6.34
C PRO A 154 1.07 -12.81 -5.83
N LEU A 155 0.85 -11.77 -5.00
CA LEU A 155 -0.47 -11.39 -4.51
C LEU A 155 -1.40 -10.88 -5.63
N VAL A 156 -0.85 -10.40 -6.73
CA VAL A 156 -1.62 -9.98 -7.91
C VAL A 156 -2.48 -11.14 -8.41
N GLU A 157 -1.91 -12.35 -8.47
CA GLU A 157 -2.66 -13.55 -8.90
C GLU A 157 -3.69 -13.96 -7.85
N HIS A 158 -3.37 -13.86 -6.56
CA HIS A 158 -4.31 -14.10 -5.46
C HIS A 158 -5.58 -13.24 -5.65
N TYR A 159 -5.44 -11.92 -5.81
CA TYR A 159 -6.59 -11.01 -5.96
C TYR A 159 -7.23 -11.07 -7.35
N ARG A 160 -6.50 -11.48 -8.40
CA ARG A 160 -7.09 -11.73 -9.72
C ARG A 160 -8.10 -12.87 -9.68
N LEU A 161 -7.81 -13.92 -8.94
CA LEU A 161 -8.73 -15.06 -8.74
C LEU A 161 -9.99 -14.68 -7.96
N HIS A 162 -9.92 -13.65 -7.10
CA HIS A 162 -11.09 -13.11 -6.41
C HIS A 162 -11.97 -12.20 -7.29
N GLY A 163 -11.49 -11.80 -8.48
CA GLY A 163 -12.28 -11.09 -9.49
C GLY A 163 -12.45 -9.59 -9.24
N ASN A 164 -11.71 -9.01 -8.32
CA ASN A 164 -11.77 -7.58 -7.96
C ASN A 164 -10.49 -6.79 -8.28
N LEU A 165 -9.57 -7.35 -9.08
CA LEU A 165 -8.31 -6.72 -9.48
C LEU A 165 -8.48 -5.87 -10.74
N VAL A 166 -7.95 -4.65 -10.71
CA VAL A 166 -7.87 -3.72 -11.86
C VAL A 166 -6.42 -3.26 -12.04
N GLY A 167 -5.85 -3.46 -13.23
CA GLY A 167 -4.52 -2.96 -13.60
C GLY A 167 -4.56 -1.47 -13.94
N ILE A 168 -3.56 -0.71 -13.46
CA ILE A 168 -3.40 0.74 -13.63
C ILE A 168 -2.04 1.03 -14.26
N HIS A 169 -2.02 1.85 -15.31
CA HIS A 169 -0.78 2.26 -16.01
C HIS A 169 -0.04 3.36 -15.23
N ALA A 170 0.78 2.95 -14.26
CA ALA A 170 1.43 3.86 -13.31
C ALA A 170 2.58 4.70 -13.91
N ASP A 171 2.95 4.49 -15.15
CA ASP A 171 3.93 5.28 -15.93
C ASP A 171 3.32 6.55 -16.58
N HIS A 172 1.99 6.65 -16.62
CA HIS A 172 1.26 7.81 -17.09
C HIS A 172 1.39 9.02 -16.13
N THR A 173 0.86 10.17 -16.53
CA THR A 173 0.79 11.36 -15.66
C THR A 173 -0.14 11.12 -14.47
N GLU A 174 0.06 11.84 -13.37
CA GLU A 174 -0.77 11.72 -12.16
C GLU A 174 -2.27 11.89 -12.44
N ASN A 175 -2.64 12.73 -13.40
CA ASN A 175 -4.04 12.96 -13.75
C ASN A 175 -4.62 11.82 -14.59
N GLU A 176 -3.85 11.25 -15.51
CA GLU A 176 -4.28 10.10 -16.30
C GLU A 176 -4.45 8.87 -15.40
N VAL A 177 -3.49 8.61 -14.51
CA VAL A 177 -3.59 7.54 -13.51
C VAL A 177 -4.82 7.73 -12.63
N PHE A 178 -5.09 8.95 -12.17
CA PHE A 178 -6.27 9.21 -11.35
C PHE A 178 -7.58 9.00 -12.11
N ALA A 179 -7.62 9.35 -13.38
CA ALA A 179 -8.81 9.12 -14.21
C ALA A 179 -9.13 7.61 -14.38
N GLU A 180 -8.09 6.77 -14.58
CA GLU A 180 -8.27 5.31 -14.61
C GLU A 180 -8.83 4.77 -13.27
N LEU A 181 -8.28 5.25 -12.13
CA LEU A 181 -8.74 4.88 -10.80
C LEU A 181 -10.20 5.31 -10.56
N GLN A 182 -10.52 6.56 -10.90
CA GLN A 182 -11.85 7.14 -10.71
C GLN A 182 -12.90 6.37 -11.49
N GLU A 183 -12.65 6.04 -12.75
CA GLU A 183 -13.59 5.24 -13.57
C GLU A 183 -13.94 3.91 -12.90
N ALA A 184 -12.95 3.21 -12.33
CA ALA A 184 -13.18 1.94 -11.66
C ALA A 184 -13.88 2.11 -10.30
N LEU A 185 -13.49 3.14 -9.51
CA LEU A 185 -14.10 3.44 -8.22
C LEU A 185 -15.57 3.85 -8.34
N ASP A 186 -15.91 4.65 -9.34
CA ASP A 186 -17.31 5.05 -9.60
C ASP A 186 -18.20 3.86 -9.98
N GLN A 187 -17.65 2.87 -10.69
CA GLN A 187 -18.36 1.62 -10.98
C GLN A 187 -18.62 0.79 -9.71
N VAL A 188 -17.68 0.78 -8.75
CA VAL A 188 -17.87 0.10 -7.46
C VAL A 188 -18.90 0.84 -6.61
N ALA A 189 -18.79 2.17 -6.52
CA ALA A 189 -19.72 3.00 -5.75
C ALA A 189 -21.18 2.89 -6.26
N ALA A 190 -21.37 2.73 -7.57
CA ALA A 190 -22.69 2.57 -8.16
C ALA A 190 -23.34 1.19 -7.88
N ARG A 191 -22.58 0.21 -7.39
CA ARG A 191 -23.06 -1.15 -7.06
C ARG A 191 -23.34 -1.35 -5.56
N SER A 192 -22.85 -0.44 -4.72
CA SER A 192 -23.02 -0.45 -3.26
C SER A 192 -24.29 0.26 -2.84
#